data_a2309a013dfa68e41e0069afb63f06b3
#
_entry.id   a2309a013dfa68e41e0069afb63f06b3
#
_cell.length_a   1.000
_cell.length_b   1.000
_cell.length_c   1.000
_cell.angle_alpha   90.00
_cell.angle_beta   90.00
_cell.angle_gamma   90.00
#
_symmetry.space_group_name_H-M   'P 1'
#
loop_
_entity.id
_entity.type
_entity.pdbx_description
1 polymer ?
#
loop_
_entity_poly.entity_id
_entity_poly.type
_entity_poly.pdbx_seq_one_letter_code
_entity_poly.pdbx_strand_id
1 'polypeptide(L)'
;MQQIKWISVFLLGNSNRIISAVQIKIEDVKHVIAITGMAAISAADTTENQLGKHALSYDGQLEAWVGKLPSALKTKVEAIRTENRNYQALDASVLYAMYVSRLATQQAGWQQGSDFGINMGSSRGATQLFEQYFEHFLQHHKSEPLASPTTTLGNLSSWVAQDLQNNGPDISHSITCSTALHAMLNGVAWLQAGMCDKFLVGGSEAALTPFTIAQMKAIKTYSRASADAQFPCLASNLDKTENTMVLGEGAAAVCLEKGRNENALAYITGVGYATEKLKHAVSISAEGLCFQKSMRMAIEAAFGTDQDGQILTFAEMTKKVDAIVMHAPGTIAGDKTEYLAIKKIFGERLPLLTTNKWKIGHTFGASGLLSFETAMRMLQHNEYEEVPFISAQESPQNIKNILVNAVGFGGNAVSILISKA
;
A
#
# COMPACT_ATOMS: atom_id res chain seq x y z
N MET A 1 8.75 32.60 18.80
CA MET A 1 10.23 32.66 18.72
C MET A 1 10.75 31.24 18.66
N GLN A 2 11.17 30.75 17.48
CA GLN A 2 11.76 29.44 17.32
C GLN A 2 13.12 29.44 18.05
N GLN A 3 13.29 28.56 19.04
CA GLN A 3 14.61 28.31 19.60
C GLN A 3 15.46 27.56 18.56
N ILE A 4 16.35 28.31 17.93
CA ILE A 4 17.33 27.78 17.01
C ILE A 4 18.38 27.06 17.85
N LYS A 5 18.42 25.73 17.80
CA LYS A 5 19.53 24.95 18.40
C LYS A 5 20.76 25.10 17.51
N TRP A 6 21.81 25.68 18.04
CA TRP A 6 23.11 25.82 17.40
C TRP A 6 24.07 24.78 17.94
N ILE A 7 24.80 24.09 17.07
CA ILE A 7 25.97 23.29 17.46
C ILE A 7 27.20 24.12 17.12
N SER A 8 27.98 24.49 18.16
CA SER A 8 29.27 25.13 17.97
C SER A 8 30.35 24.06 17.82
N VAL A 9 30.93 23.92 16.66
CA VAL A 9 32.07 23.05 16.41
C VAL A 9 33.34 23.88 16.58
N PHE A 10 34.14 23.62 17.63
CA PHE A 10 35.46 24.24 17.82
C PHE A 10 36.49 23.39 17.09
N LEU A 11 37.07 23.91 16.03
CA LEU A 11 38.28 23.35 15.42
C LEU A 11 39.48 23.99 16.14
N LEU A 12 40.16 23.23 16.98
CA LEU A 12 41.44 23.62 17.57
C LEU A 12 42.55 23.47 16.51
N GLY A 13 42.90 24.55 15.89
CA GLY A 13 44.09 24.65 15.04
C GLY A 13 45.31 25.05 15.89
N ASN A 14 46.48 24.45 15.62
CA ASN A 14 47.75 24.70 16.29
C ASN A 14 48.38 26.07 15.97
N SER A 15 47.65 27.13 16.06
CA SER A 15 48.17 28.50 16.06
C SER A 15 47.09 29.44 16.56
N ASN A 16 47.46 30.37 17.43
CA ASN A 16 46.63 31.35 18.16
C ASN A 16 45.78 32.29 17.26
N ARG A 17 45.01 31.76 16.33
CA ARG A 17 43.96 32.51 15.61
C ARG A 17 42.65 31.84 15.88
N ILE A 18 41.77 32.53 16.58
CA ILE A 18 40.34 32.18 16.69
C ILE A 18 39.76 32.27 15.28
N ILE A 19 39.58 31.14 14.62
CA ILE A 19 38.81 31.06 13.40
C ILE A 19 37.35 31.05 13.82
N SER A 20 36.57 31.97 13.30
CA SER A 20 35.15 32.19 13.58
C SER A 20 34.38 30.88 13.70
N ALA A 21 33.59 30.73 14.77
CA ALA A 21 32.64 29.63 14.92
C ALA A 21 31.67 29.64 13.77
N VAL A 22 31.72 28.63 12.94
CA VAL A 22 30.67 28.37 11.94
C VAL A 22 29.45 27.86 12.70
N GLN A 23 28.46 28.73 12.87
CA GLN A 23 27.18 28.34 13.41
C GLN A 23 26.38 27.65 12.31
N ILE A 24 26.23 26.35 12.40
CA ILE A 24 25.34 25.58 11.49
C ILE A 24 23.94 25.60 12.11
N LYS A 25 23.02 26.27 11.42
CA LYS A 25 21.59 26.20 11.73
C LYS A 25 21.13 24.77 11.42
N ILE A 26 20.92 23.96 12.44
CA ILE A 26 20.21 22.68 12.26
C ILE A 26 18.74 23.06 12.11
N GLU A 27 18.30 23.22 10.87
CA GLU A 27 16.89 23.11 10.60
C GLU A 27 16.52 21.64 10.89
N ASP A 28 15.61 21.43 11.82
CA ASP A 28 14.87 20.17 11.94
C ASP A 28 14.08 19.99 10.64
N VAL A 29 14.76 19.58 9.59
CA VAL A 29 14.12 19.10 8.36
C VAL A 29 13.50 17.76 8.78
N LYS A 30 12.27 17.79 9.33
CA LYS A 30 11.42 16.60 9.26
C LYS A 30 11.56 16.13 7.83
N HIS A 31 12.08 14.94 7.61
CA HIS A 31 12.28 14.36 6.28
C HIS A 31 10.90 14.07 5.68
N VAL A 32 10.22 15.15 5.29
CA VAL A 32 8.90 15.10 4.66
C VAL A 32 9.09 14.51 3.27
N ILE A 33 8.26 13.54 2.93
CA ILE A 33 8.24 12.93 1.61
C ILE A 33 6.94 13.37 0.92
N ALA A 34 7.10 14.04 -0.22
CA ALA A 34 5.98 14.46 -1.05
C ALA A 34 5.48 13.29 -1.91
N ILE A 35 4.17 13.19 -2.05
CA ILE A 35 3.50 12.33 -3.02
C ILE A 35 3.15 13.22 -4.21
N THR A 36 3.78 13.02 -5.36
CA THR A 36 3.62 13.88 -6.53
C THR A 36 2.80 13.25 -7.65
N GLY A 37 2.61 11.95 -7.61
CA GLY A 37 1.75 11.22 -8.53
C GLY A 37 1.28 9.91 -7.94
N MET A 38 0.08 9.50 -8.34
CA MET A 38 -0.50 8.23 -7.94
C MET A 38 -1.48 7.74 -8.99
N ALA A 39 -1.45 6.45 -9.27
CA ALA A 39 -2.45 5.77 -10.08
C ALA A 39 -2.78 4.40 -9.50
N ALA A 40 -4.03 4.01 -9.65
CA ALA A 40 -4.53 2.71 -9.18
C ALA A 40 -5.55 2.15 -10.17
N ILE A 41 -5.60 0.82 -10.24
CA ILE A 41 -6.64 0.05 -10.94
C ILE A 41 -7.14 -1.06 -10.02
N SER A 42 -8.45 -1.24 -9.96
CA SER A 42 -9.10 -2.29 -9.18
C SER A 42 -10.47 -2.64 -9.78
N ALA A 43 -11.22 -3.51 -9.11
CA ALA A 43 -12.58 -3.84 -9.52
C ALA A 43 -13.51 -2.61 -9.56
N ALA A 44 -13.32 -1.64 -8.67
CA ALA A 44 -14.06 -0.39 -8.69
C ALA A 44 -13.49 0.55 -9.75
N ASP A 45 -14.35 1.03 -10.65
CA ASP A 45 -14.00 2.16 -11.51
C ASP A 45 -13.99 3.43 -10.65
N THR A 46 -12.83 4.07 -10.57
CA THR A 46 -12.66 5.29 -9.76
C THR A 46 -13.38 6.50 -10.36
N THR A 47 -13.84 6.40 -11.62
CA THR A 47 -14.55 7.48 -12.32
C THR A 47 -16.05 7.53 -12.01
N GLU A 48 -16.63 6.41 -11.55
CA GLU A 48 -18.03 6.34 -11.12
C GLU A 48 -18.12 6.27 -9.60
N ASN A 49 -18.53 7.36 -8.97
CA ASN A 49 -18.74 7.43 -7.52
C ASN A 49 -20.03 6.67 -7.13
N GLN A 50 -19.97 5.33 -7.10
CA GLN A 50 -21.06 4.49 -6.64
C GLN A 50 -20.96 4.31 -5.12
N LEU A 51 -21.44 5.31 -4.38
CA LEU A 51 -21.57 5.24 -2.92
C LEU A 51 -22.42 4.03 -2.51
N GLY A 52 -21.89 3.25 -1.55
CA GLY A 52 -22.62 2.13 -0.95
C GLY A 52 -22.75 0.87 -1.80
N LYS A 53 -22.15 0.80 -3.01
CA LYS A 53 -22.15 -0.40 -3.85
C LYS A 53 -20.75 -1.02 -3.92
N HIS A 54 -20.68 -2.33 -3.83
CA HIS A 54 -19.46 -3.06 -4.11
C HIS A 54 -19.28 -3.33 -5.62
N ALA A 55 -18.03 -3.54 -6.04
CA ALA A 55 -17.66 -3.89 -7.40
C ALA A 55 -17.34 -5.39 -7.56
N LEU A 56 -17.75 -6.21 -6.58
CA LEU A 56 -17.56 -7.66 -6.61
C LEU A 56 -18.61 -8.32 -7.49
N SER A 57 -18.22 -9.37 -8.19
CA SER A 57 -19.09 -10.19 -9.02
C SER A 57 -18.91 -11.68 -8.70
N TYR A 58 -20.00 -12.45 -8.80
CA TYR A 58 -19.91 -13.90 -8.68
C TYR A 58 -19.44 -14.50 -10.00
N ASP A 59 -18.36 -15.26 -9.95
CA ASP A 59 -17.80 -15.97 -11.09
C ASP A 59 -18.24 -17.43 -11.06
N GLY A 60 -19.06 -17.85 -12.04
CA GLY A 60 -19.59 -19.21 -12.12
C GLY A 60 -18.54 -20.28 -12.45
N GLN A 61 -17.42 -19.92 -13.09
CA GLN A 61 -16.33 -20.88 -13.37
C GLN A 61 -15.45 -21.11 -12.15
N LEU A 62 -15.22 -20.05 -11.36
CA LEU A 62 -14.47 -20.11 -10.10
C LEU A 62 -15.36 -20.53 -8.91
N GLU A 63 -16.70 -20.55 -9.13
CA GLU A 63 -17.70 -20.74 -8.06
C GLU A 63 -17.39 -19.87 -6.84
N ALA A 64 -17.11 -18.59 -7.09
CA ALA A 64 -16.64 -17.66 -6.06
C ALA A 64 -16.97 -16.21 -6.40
N TRP A 65 -17.20 -15.41 -5.38
CA TRP A 65 -17.17 -13.95 -5.51
C TRP A 65 -15.75 -13.46 -5.74
N VAL A 66 -15.55 -12.53 -6.67
CA VAL A 66 -14.24 -11.95 -7.01
C VAL A 66 -14.36 -10.47 -7.36
N GLY A 67 -13.27 -9.73 -7.15
CA GLY A 67 -13.11 -8.35 -7.62
C GLY A 67 -12.28 -8.30 -8.89
N LYS A 68 -12.93 -8.43 -10.07
CA LYS A 68 -12.26 -8.36 -11.38
C LYS A 68 -12.14 -6.92 -11.88
N LEU A 69 -11.06 -6.62 -12.59
CA LEU A 69 -10.99 -5.35 -13.33
C LEU A 69 -12.15 -5.22 -14.31
N PRO A 70 -12.75 -4.01 -14.45
CA PRO A 70 -13.73 -3.72 -15.49
C PRO A 70 -13.19 -4.04 -16.89
N SER A 71 -14.04 -4.59 -17.76
CA SER A 71 -13.63 -5.04 -19.11
C SER A 71 -12.98 -3.93 -19.93
N ALA A 72 -13.50 -2.70 -19.86
CA ALA A 72 -12.94 -1.56 -20.56
C ALA A 72 -11.50 -1.23 -20.07
N LEU A 73 -11.24 -1.34 -18.77
CA LEU A 73 -9.93 -1.13 -18.20
C LEU A 73 -8.98 -2.27 -18.57
N LYS A 74 -9.46 -3.51 -18.50
CA LYS A 74 -8.70 -4.69 -18.92
C LYS A 74 -8.26 -4.61 -20.37
N THR A 75 -9.12 -4.13 -21.27
CA THR A 75 -8.77 -3.89 -22.69
C THR A 75 -7.65 -2.86 -22.82
N LYS A 76 -7.67 -1.75 -22.06
CA LYS A 76 -6.60 -0.74 -22.08
C LYS A 76 -5.26 -1.31 -21.61
N VAL A 77 -5.27 -2.13 -20.58
CA VAL A 77 -4.04 -2.77 -20.05
C VAL A 77 -3.52 -3.81 -21.04
N GLU A 78 -4.37 -4.66 -21.59
CA GLU A 78 -3.97 -5.68 -22.58
C GLU A 78 -3.43 -5.07 -23.88
N ALA A 79 -3.84 -3.85 -24.25
CA ALA A 79 -3.29 -3.14 -25.42
C ALA A 79 -1.77 -2.92 -25.31
N ILE A 80 -1.21 -2.83 -24.10
CA ILE A 80 0.25 -2.71 -23.86
C ILE A 80 1.02 -3.86 -24.52
N ARG A 81 0.46 -5.08 -24.58
CA ARG A 81 1.11 -6.23 -25.24
C ARG A 81 1.45 -5.99 -26.71
N THR A 82 0.66 -5.16 -27.39
CA THR A 82 0.84 -4.89 -28.82
C THR A 82 1.86 -3.78 -29.11
N GLU A 83 2.24 -3.00 -28.09
CA GLU A 83 3.17 -1.88 -28.24
C GLU A 83 4.63 -2.35 -28.45
N ASN A 84 4.97 -3.50 -27.89
CA ASN A 84 6.32 -4.05 -28.00
C ASN A 84 6.28 -5.59 -28.04
N ARG A 85 7.05 -6.20 -28.95
CA ARG A 85 7.17 -7.65 -29.07
C ARG A 85 7.56 -8.34 -27.74
N ASN A 86 8.39 -7.67 -26.94
CA ASN A 86 8.84 -8.21 -25.65
C ASN A 86 7.73 -8.25 -24.59
N TYR A 87 6.64 -7.51 -24.77
CA TYR A 87 5.52 -7.47 -23.79
C TYR A 87 4.52 -8.60 -24.00
N GLN A 88 4.57 -9.28 -25.16
CA GLN A 88 3.58 -10.31 -25.53
C GLN A 88 3.49 -11.47 -24.54
N ALA A 89 4.64 -11.86 -23.95
CA ALA A 89 4.74 -12.99 -23.04
C ALA A 89 4.65 -12.59 -21.55
N LEU A 90 4.39 -11.32 -21.23
CA LEU A 90 4.34 -10.87 -19.84
C LEU A 90 3.06 -11.31 -19.13
N ASP A 91 3.16 -11.58 -17.85
CA ASP A 91 2.00 -11.84 -17.00
C ASP A 91 1.12 -10.58 -16.85
N ALA A 92 -0.17 -10.76 -16.61
CA ALA A 92 -1.08 -9.67 -16.38
C ALA A 92 -0.66 -8.78 -15.19
N SER A 93 -0.05 -9.36 -14.14
CA SER A 93 0.47 -8.59 -13.01
C SER A 93 1.55 -7.59 -13.41
N VAL A 94 2.40 -7.94 -14.39
CA VAL A 94 3.41 -7.02 -14.92
C VAL A 94 2.77 -5.90 -15.74
N LEU A 95 1.80 -6.23 -16.58
CA LEU A 95 1.07 -5.23 -17.38
C LEU A 95 0.30 -4.23 -16.51
N TYR A 96 -0.32 -4.72 -15.42
CA TYR A 96 -1.00 -3.86 -14.46
C TYR A 96 0.01 -2.89 -13.80
N ALA A 97 1.18 -3.40 -13.38
CA ALA A 97 2.25 -2.57 -12.82
C ALA A 97 2.74 -1.50 -13.81
N MET A 98 3.00 -1.87 -15.07
CA MET A 98 3.38 -0.93 -16.13
C MET A 98 2.31 0.15 -16.34
N TYR A 99 1.05 -0.24 -16.46
CA TYR A 99 -0.06 0.68 -16.69
C TYR A 99 -0.17 1.74 -15.60
N VAL A 100 -0.20 1.33 -14.32
CA VAL A 100 -0.31 2.30 -13.21
C VAL A 100 0.96 3.13 -13.04
N SER A 101 2.14 2.59 -13.35
CA SER A 101 3.41 3.30 -13.28
C SER A 101 3.49 4.42 -14.31
N ARG A 102 3.05 4.18 -15.55
CA ARG A 102 2.94 5.20 -16.61
C ARG A 102 2.04 6.35 -16.17
N LEU A 103 0.87 6.04 -15.64
CA LEU A 103 -0.09 7.07 -15.19
C LEU A 103 0.44 7.86 -13.99
N ALA A 104 1.04 7.19 -13.00
CA ALA A 104 1.59 7.85 -11.82
C ALA A 104 2.76 8.78 -12.18
N THR A 105 3.71 8.33 -13.01
CA THR A 105 4.85 9.14 -13.45
C THR A 105 4.42 10.30 -14.35
N GLN A 106 3.41 10.09 -15.20
CA GLN A 106 2.81 11.15 -16.00
C GLN A 106 2.19 12.23 -15.11
N GLN A 107 1.42 11.85 -14.08
CA GLN A 107 0.83 12.79 -13.14
C GLN A 107 1.90 13.56 -12.35
N ALA A 108 2.99 12.89 -11.96
CA ALA A 108 4.12 13.52 -11.28
C ALA A 108 4.97 14.41 -12.21
N GLY A 109 4.72 14.40 -13.52
CA GLY A 109 5.52 15.15 -14.50
C GLY A 109 6.94 14.60 -14.66
N TRP A 110 7.20 13.34 -14.32
CA TRP A 110 8.52 12.73 -14.49
C TRP A 110 8.78 12.45 -15.96
N GLN A 111 9.96 12.82 -16.43
CA GLN A 111 10.34 12.64 -17.82
C GLN A 111 10.89 11.23 -18.06
N GLN A 112 10.66 10.68 -19.23
CA GLN A 112 11.31 9.45 -19.68
C GLN A 112 12.84 9.60 -19.62
N GLY A 113 13.54 8.55 -19.17
CA GLY A 113 14.99 8.60 -18.98
C GLY A 113 15.45 9.34 -17.72
N SER A 114 14.53 9.78 -16.84
CA SER A 114 14.91 10.28 -15.51
C SER A 114 15.38 9.14 -14.62
N ASP A 115 16.38 9.43 -13.78
CA ASP A 115 16.86 8.47 -12.79
C ASP A 115 16.02 8.56 -11.52
N PHE A 116 15.35 7.46 -11.16
CA PHE A 116 14.63 7.30 -9.91
C PHE A 116 14.68 5.84 -9.45
N GLY A 117 14.52 5.61 -8.17
CA GLY A 117 14.41 4.25 -7.65
C GLY A 117 13.04 3.65 -7.96
N ILE A 118 12.97 2.34 -8.13
CA ILE A 118 11.72 1.60 -8.34
C ILE A 118 11.63 0.46 -7.33
N ASN A 119 10.49 0.33 -6.67
CA ASN A 119 10.17 -0.86 -5.90
C ASN A 119 8.72 -1.31 -6.16
N MET A 120 8.57 -2.28 -7.05
CA MET A 120 7.30 -2.95 -7.31
C MET A 120 7.26 -4.28 -6.58
N GLY A 121 6.15 -4.55 -5.91
CA GLY A 121 5.96 -5.79 -5.18
C GLY A 121 4.73 -6.58 -5.64
N SER A 122 4.78 -7.89 -5.44
CA SER A 122 3.64 -8.79 -5.61
C SER A 122 3.72 -9.92 -4.59
N SER A 123 2.60 -10.35 -4.08
CA SER A 123 2.52 -11.50 -3.19
C SER A 123 2.58 -12.82 -3.96
N ARG A 124 1.98 -12.85 -5.15
CA ARG A 124 1.78 -14.05 -5.95
C ARG A 124 2.62 -14.04 -7.23
N GLY A 125 3.07 -12.86 -7.68
CA GLY A 125 3.81 -12.71 -8.92
C GLY A 125 3.03 -13.16 -10.16
N ALA A 126 3.73 -13.71 -11.14
CA ALA A 126 3.18 -14.21 -12.39
C ALA A 126 2.46 -15.57 -12.20
N THR A 127 1.48 -15.61 -11.28
CA THR A 127 0.80 -16.86 -10.87
C THR A 127 0.14 -17.56 -12.05
N GLN A 128 -0.56 -16.82 -12.91
CA GLN A 128 -1.27 -17.41 -14.05
C GLN A 128 -0.31 -18.08 -15.03
N LEU A 129 0.77 -17.39 -15.39
CA LEU A 129 1.80 -17.98 -16.27
C LEU A 129 2.50 -19.17 -15.62
N PHE A 130 2.80 -19.09 -14.33
CA PHE A 130 3.43 -20.18 -13.61
C PHE A 130 2.55 -21.44 -13.64
N GLU A 131 1.25 -21.31 -13.38
CA GLU A 131 0.31 -22.42 -13.43
C GLU A 131 0.23 -23.02 -14.85
N GLN A 132 0.15 -22.19 -15.90
CA GLN A 132 0.11 -22.62 -17.30
C GLN A 132 1.40 -23.36 -17.71
N TYR A 133 2.58 -22.83 -17.37
CA TYR A 133 3.84 -23.48 -17.68
C TYR A 133 4.02 -24.79 -16.90
N PHE A 134 3.55 -24.82 -15.65
CA PHE A 134 3.62 -26.04 -14.87
C PHE A 134 2.66 -27.13 -15.39
N GLU A 135 1.46 -26.77 -15.81
CA GLU A 135 0.51 -27.68 -16.47
C GLU A 135 1.11 -28.24 -17.76
N HIS A 136 1.69 -27.39 -18.61
CA HIS A 136 2.39 -27.82 -19.83
C HIS A 136 3.54 -28.77 -19.52
N PHE A 137 4.33 -28.50 -18.50
CA PHE A 137 5.41 -29.39 -18.07
C PHE A 137 4.90 -30.77 -17.64
N LEU A 138 3.79 -30.83 -16.89
CA LEU A 138 3.20 -32.11 -16.46
C LEU A 138 2.73 -32.95 -17.65
N GLN A 139 2.23 -32.30 -18.70
CA GLN A 139 1.71 -32.99 -19.90
C GLN A 139 2.82 -33.42 -20.87
N HIS A 140 3.88 -32.62 -21.02
CA HIS A 140 4.89 -32.81 -22.06
C HIS A 140 6.28 -33.09 -21.55
N HIS A 141 6.54 -32.99 -20.24
CA HIS A 141 7.87 -33.13 -19.60
C HIS A 141 8.93 -32.18 -20.22
N LYS A 142 8.49 -31.04 -20.75
CA LYS A 142 9.33 -30.00 -21.35
C LYS A 142 8.91 -28.64 -20.83
N SER A 143 9.86 -27.73 -20.62
CA SER A 143 9.60 -26.36 -20.24
C SER A 143 9.77 -25.43 -21.43
N GLU A 144 8.94 -24.39 -21.48
CA GLU A 144 9.06 -23.31 -22.46
C GLU A 144 10.30 -22.44 -22.15
N PRO A 145 11.00 -21.91 -23.18
CA PRO A 145 12.18 -21.07 -22.99
C PRO A 145 11.94 -19.83 -22.12
N LEU A 146 10.74 -19.25 -22.19
CA LEU A 146 10.36 -18.05 -21.44
C LEU A 146 9.77 -18.35 -20.05
N ALA A 147 9.58 -19.61 -19.67
CA ALA A 147 8.94 -19.97 -18.40
C ALA A 147 9.69 -19.36 -17.19
N SER A 148 11.02 -19.52 -17.13
CA SER A 148 11.80 -18.98 -16.02
C SER A 148 11.83 -17.43 -16.00
N PRO A 149 12.21 -16.73 -17.08
CA PRO A 149 12.33 -15.26 -17.02
C PRO A 149 11.01 -14.53 -16.85
N THR A 150 9.87 -15.09 -17.27
CA THR A 150 8.56 -14.43 -17.12
C THR A 150 7.85 -14.75 -15.80
N THR A 151 8.30 -15.75 -15.05
CA THR A 151 7.72 -16.11 -13.74
C THR A 151 8.59 -15.71 -12.55
N THR A 152 9.79 -15.20 -12.79
CA THR A 152 10.66 -14.69 -11.73
C THR A 152 10.06 -13.44 -11.09
N LEU A 153 10.00 -13.40 -9.75
CA LEU A 153 9.42 -12.29 -9.02
C LEU A 153 10.08 -10.94 -9.34
N GLY A 154 11.39 -10.92 -9.58
CA GLY A 154 12.17 -9.72 -9.93
C GLY A 154 11.73 -9.02 -11.21
N ASN A 155 10.99 -9.69 -12.09
CA ASN A 155 10.61 -9.12 -13.39
C ASN A 155 9.59 -7.96 -13.30
N LEU A 156 8.85 -7.79 -12.21
CA LEU A 156 7.90 -6.68 -12.07
C LEU A 156 8.61 -5.32 -12.19
N SER A 157 9.58 -5.06 -11.31
CA SER A 157 10.29 -3.78 -11.31
C SER A 157 11.15 -3.60 -12.56
N SER A 158 11.80 -4.65 -13.02
CA SER A 158 12.66 -4.56 -14.22
C SER A 158 11.86 -4.24 -15.50
N TRP A 159 10.65 -4.80 -15.67
CA TRP A 159 9.80 -4.44 -16.80
C TRP A 159 9.23 -3.03 -16.69
N VAL A 160 8.89 -2.57 -15.48
CA VAL A 160 8.50 -1.17 -15.25
C VAL A 160 9.69 -0.24 -15.57
N ALA A 161 10.91 -0.58 -15.15
CA ALA A 161 12.10 0.20 -15.46
C ALA A 161 12.37 0.27 -16.96
N GLN A 162 12.27 -0.86 -17.67
CA GLN A 162 12.42 -0.91 -19.14
C GLN A 162 11.36 -0.07 -19.84
N ASP A 163 10.12 -0.17 -19.42
CA ASP A 163 9.00 0.56 -20.01
C ASP A 163 9.13 2.09 -19.84
N LEU A 164 9.53 2.52 -18.66
CA LEU A 164 9.75 3.94 -18.33
C LEU A 164 11.14 4.44 -18.78
N GLN A 165 11.98 3.59 -19.38
CA GLN A 165 13.36 3.89 -19.74
C GLN A 165 14.18 4.45 -18.57
N ASN A 166 13.95 3.91 -17.38
CA ASN A 166 14.63 4.31 -16.15
C ASN A 166 15.99 3.62 -16.02
N ASN A 167 17.03 4.36 -15.64
CA ASN A 167 18.37 3.84 -15.37
C ASN A 167 18.69 3.73 -13.86
N GLY A 168 17.76 4.15 -13.00
CA GLY A 168 17.92 4.02 -11.55
C GLY A 168 17.74 2.57 -11.07
N PRO A 169 17.98 2.32 -9.77
CA PRO A 169 17.84 0.97 -9.20
C PRO A 169 16.41 0.47 -9.21
N ASP A 170 16.22 -0.81 -9.55
CA ASP A 170 14.94 -1.48 -9.46
C ASP A 170 14.98 -2.65 -8.48
N ILE A 171 13.94 -2.80 -7.67
CA ILE A 171 13.80 -3.82 -6.64
C ILE A 171 12.39 -4.42 -6.73
N SER A 172 12.30 -5.75 -6.79
CA SER A 172 11.04 -6.46 -6.57
C SER A 172 11.10 -7.25 -5.29
N HIS A 173 9.97 -7.32 -4.56
CA HIS A 173 9.89 -8.09 -3.33
C HIS A 173 8.48 -8.62 -3.07
N SER A 174 8.38 -9.53 -2.10
CA SER A 174 7.13 -10.05 -1.56
C SER A 174 7.19 -10.12 -0.04
N ILE A 175 6.22 -9.48 0.60
CA ILE A 175 5.92 -9.61 2.04
C ILE A 175 4.42 -9.88 2.18
N THR A 176 3.93 -10.86 1.44
CA THR A 176 2.52 -11.25 1.39
C THR A 176 1.56 -10.05 1.23
N CYS A 177 0.51 -9.95 2.04
CA CYS A 177 -0.53 -8.90 1.86
C CYS A 177 -0.07 -7.48 2.20
N SER A 178 1.05 -7.30 2.91
CA SER A 178 1.61 -5.98 3.24
C SER A 178 2.66 -5.48 2.24
N THR A 179 2.90 -6.22 1.16
CA THR A 179 3.98 -5.97 0.17
C THR A 179 4.00 -4.52 -0.32
N ALA A 180 2.89 -3.97 -0.76
CA ALA A 180 2.86 -2.62 -1.35
C ALA A 180 3.16 -1.50 -0.33
N LEU A 181 2.72 -1.64 0.94
CA LEU A 181 3.13 -0.68 1.98
C LEU A 181 4.60 -0.87 2.41
N HIS A 182 5.15 -2.08 2.30
CA HIS A 182 6.59 -2.28 2.47
C HIS A 182 7.40 -1.68 1.30
N ALA A 183 6.86 -1.67 0.06
CA ALA A 183 7.47 -0.93 -1.03
C ALA A 183 7.55 0.58 -0.70
N MET A 184 6.48 1.13 -0.11
CA MET A 184 6.48 2.52 0.35
C MET A 184 7.48 2.77 1.49
N LEU A 185 7.55 1.88 2.49
CA LEU A 185 8.58 1.94 3.53
C LEU A 185 9.98 1.95 2.93
N ASN A 186 10.27 1.09 1.96
CA ASN A 186 11.56 1.06 1.27
C ASN A 186 11.82 2.38 0.53
N GLY A 187 10.86 2.89 -0.25
CA GLY A 187 11.01 4.17 -0.95
C GLY A 187 11.31 5.32 -0.01
N VAL A 188 10.58 5.42 1.12
CA VAL A 188 10.85 6.43 2.16
C VAL A 188 12.26 6.27 2.73
N ALA A 189 12.69 5.04 3.04
CA ALA A 189 14.03 4.79 3.58
C ALA A 189 15.14 5.19 2.60
N TRP A 190 15.01 4.88 1.31
CA TRP A 190 15.98 5.27 0.28
C TRP A 190 16.08 6.79 0.10
N LEU A 191 14.93 7.49 0.08
CA LEU A 191 14.87 8.94 -0.02
C LEU A 191 15.48 9.61 1.22
N GLN A 192 15.19 9.10 2.42
CA GLN A 192 15.77 9.61 3.66
C GLN A 192 17.28 9.35 3.76
N ALA A 193 17.73 8.20 3.27
CA ALA A 193 19.16 7.89 3.20
C ALA A 193 19.92 8.72 2.15
N GLY A 194 19.20 9.48 1.29
CA GLY A 194 19.81 10.30 0.24
C GLY A 194 20.39 9.48 -0.92
N MET A 195 19.95 8.23 -1.09
CA MET A 195 20.40 7.36 -2.19
C MET A 195 19.75 7.74 -3.52
N CYS A 196 18.60 8.40 -3.48
CA CYS A 196 17.91 9.02 -4.61
C CYS A 196 17.00 10.14 -4.11
N ASP A 197 16.54 11.03 -4.99
CA ASP A 197 15.61 12.13 -4.68
C ASP A 197 14.18 11.83 -5.13
N LYS A 198 14.00 10.81 -5.98
CA LYS A 198 12.72 10.34 -6.51
C LYS A 198 12.63 8.83 -6.41
N PHE A 199 11.47 8.31 -6.06
CA PHE A 199 11.25 6.87 -5.91
C PHE A 199 9.83 6.47 -6.30
N LEU A 200 9.69 5.54 -7.24
CA LEU A 200 8.42 4.93 -7.64
C LEU A 200 8.18 3.68 -6.80
N VAL A 201 7.10 3.65 -6.06
CA VAL A 201 6.69 2.48 -5.27
C VAL A 201 5.38 1.92 -5.79
N GLY A 202 5.21 0.60 -5.74
CA GLY A 202 3.99 0.00 -6.25
C GLY A 202 3.73 -1.42 -5.75
N GLY A 203 2.54 -1.89 -6.07
CA GLY A 203 2.13 -3.28 -5.88
C GLY A 203 1.14 -3.70 -6.95
N SER A 204 1.24 -4.94 -7.40
CA SER A 204 0.43 -5.48 -8.49
C SER A 204 0.06 -6.94 -8.28
N GLU A 205 -1.20 -7.29 -8.52
CA GLU A 205 -1.72 -8.66 -8.41
C GLU A 205 -2.74 -8.97 -9.49
N ALA A 206 -2.52 -10.10 -10.16
CA ALA A 206 -3.44 -10.69 -11.13
C ALA A 206 -3.67 -12.18 -10.81
N ALA A 207 -4.04 -12.47 -9.57
CA ALA A 207 -4.01 -13.81 -9.00
C ALA A 207 -5.40 -14.49 -8.91
N LEU A 208 -6.38 -14.08 -9.73
CA LEU A 208 -7.71 -14.69 -9.74
C LEU A 208 -7.73 -15.99 -10.59
N THR A 209 -6.92 -16.97 -10.18
CA THR A 209 -6.85 -18.29 -10.81
C THR A 209 -7.64 -19.33 -10.02
N PRO A 210 -8.10 -20.45 -10.66
CA PRO A 210 -8.78 -21.51 -9.95
C PRO A 210 -7.98 -22.08 -8.80
N PHE A 211 -6.65 -22.23 -8.97
CA PHE A 211 -5.78 -22.77 -7.92
C PHE A 211 -5.62 -21.80 -6.75
N THR A 212 -5.44 -20.51 -7.02
CA THR A 212 -5.38 -19.49 -5.95
C THR A 212 -6.67 -19.44 -5.14
N ILE A 213 -7.83 -19.48 -5.80
CA ILE A 213 -9.14 -19.53 -5.13
C ILE A 213 -9.26 -20.80 -4.27
N ALA A 214 -8.87 -21.97 -4.81
CA ALA A 214 -8.90 -23.23 -4.08
C ALA A 214 -8.00 -23.19 -2.84
N GLN A 215 -6.81 -22.59 -2.91
CA GLN A 215 -5.91 -22.41 -1.75
C GLN A 215 -6.57 -21.59 -0.64
N MET A 216 -7.26 -20.48 -0.98
CA MET A 216 -7.93 -19.64 0.00
C MET A 216 -9.18 -20.30 0.58
N LYS A 217 -9.91 -21.08 -0.22
CA LYS A 217 -11.02 -21.94 0.28
C LYS A 217 -10.49 -23.01 1.24
N ALA A 218 -9.34 -23.63 0.94
CA ALA A 218 -8.73 -24.68 1.77
C ALA A 218 -8.34 -24.19 3.17
N ILE A 219 -7.84 -22.97 3.30
CA ILE A 219 -7.54 -22.35 4.61
C ILE A 219 -8.79 -21.73 5.28
N LYS A 220 -9.97 -21.92 4.69
CA LYS A 220 -11.29 -21.51 5.23
C LYS A 220 -11.40 -20.00 5.49
N THR A 221 -10.71 -19.16 4.75
CA THR A 221 -10.80 -17.70 4.85
C THR A 221 -11.75 -17.09 3.83
N TYR A 222 -12.05 -17.81 2.75
CA TYR A 222 -12.85 -17.33 1.63
C TYR A 222 -14.34 -17.25 1.97
N SER A 223 -15.02 -16.25 1.39
CA SER A 223 -16.46 -16.07 1.50
C SER A 223 -17.23 -17.27 0.94
N ARG A 224 -18.25 -17.68 1.66
CA ARG A 224 -19.22 -18.71 1.26
C ARG A 224 -20.59 -18.13 0.90
N ALA A 225 -20.64 -16.81 0.72
CA ALA A 225 -21.87 -16.10 0.40
C ALA A 225 -22.49 -16.65 -0.90
N SER A 226 -23.81 -16.78 -0.92
CA SER A 226 -24.55 -17.19 -2.11
C SER A 226 -24.37 -16.18 -3.25
N ALA A 227 -24.63 -16.59 -4.49
CA ALA A 227 -24.42 -15.76 -5.67
C ALA A 227 -25.32 -14.49 -5.72
N ASP A 228 -26.37 -14.45 -4.91
CA ASP A 228 -27.32 -13.34 -4.77
C ASP A 228 -27.06 -12.49 -3.51
N ALA A 229 -25.96 -12.74 -2.77
CA ALA A 229 -25.66 -12.01 -1.54
C ALA A 229 -25.46 -10.52 -1.83
N GLN A 230 -26.12 -9.67 -1.04
CA GLN A 230 -25.98 -8.21 -1.15
C GLN A 230 -24.58 -7.73 -0.79
N PHE A 231 -23.93 -8.32 0.21
CA PHE A 231 -22.59 -8.02 0.64
C PHE A 231 -21.80 -9.32 0.85
N PRO A 232 -21.09 -9.80 -0.18
CA PRO A 232 -20.34 -11.05 -0.08
C PRO A 232 -19.07 -10.94 0.76
N CYS A 233 -18.58 -9.74 1.02
CA CYS A 233 -17.42 -9.43 1.85
C CYS A 233 -17.81 -8.46 2.96
N LEU A 234 -17.85 -8.95 4.21
CA LEU A 234 -18.19 -8.17 5.39
C LEU A 234 -16.91 -7.69 6.13
N ALA A 235 -15.96 -7.16 5.37
CA ALA A 235 -14.72 -6.60 5.93
C ALA A 235 -15.03 -5.49 6.94
N SER A 236 -14.35 -5.50 8.09
CA SER A 236 -14.58 -4.63 9.26
C SER A 236 -15.90 -4.84 10.01
N ASN A 237 -16.81 -5.69 9.57
CA ASN A 237 -17.97 -6.06 10.39
C ASN A 237 -17.53 -7.00 11.51
N LEU A 238 -17.58 -6.55 12.76
CA LEU A 238 -17.14 -7.34 13.90
C LEU A 238 -18.17 -8.39 14.36
N ASP A 239 -19.42 -8.25 13.93
CA ASP A 239 -20.53 -9.16 14.28
C ASP A 239 -20.67 -10.34 13.30
N LYS A 240 -19.82 -10.41 12.26
CA LYS A 240 -19.86 -11.54 11.33
C LYS A 240 -19.53 -12.87 12.01
N THR A 241 -20.24 -13.92 11.65
CA THR A 241 -20.12 -15.25 12.25
C THR A 241 -19.26 -16.21 11.45
N GLU A 242 -18.86 -15.82 10.23
CA GLU A 242 -17.99 -16.59 9.36
C GLU A 242 -16.97 -15.71 8.65
N ASN A 243 -15.94 -16.33 8.08
CA ASN A 243 -14.97 -15.62 7.25
C ASN A 243 -15.60 -15.25 5.90
N THR A 244 -15.41 -14.00 5.48
CA THR A 244 -16.04 -13.42 4.29
C THR A 244 -15.04 -12.76 3.36
N MET A 245 -13.77 -13.20 3.37
CA MET A 245 -12.76 -12.66 2.47
C MET A 245 -13.12 -12.99 1.02
N VAL A 246 -13.09 -11.99 0.17
CA VAL A 246 -13.21 -12.12 -1.29
C VAL A 246 -11.89 -11.64 -1.89
N LEU A 247 -11.35 -12.35 -2.88
CA LEU A 247 -10.16 -11.91 -3.58
C LEU A 247 -10.48 -10.91 -4.68
N GLY A 248 -9.55 -9.99 -4.91
CA GLY A 248 -9.56 -9.05 -6.02
C GLY A 248 -8.24 -9.06 -6.79
N GLU A 249 -8.26 -8.49 -7.99
CA GLU A 249 -7.08 -8.15 -8.78
C GLU A 249 -6.92 -6.63 -8.87
N GLY A 250 -5.71 -6.15 -9.08
CA GLY A 250 -5.44 -4.73 -9.22
C GLY A 250 -3.98 -4.37 -9.00
N ALA A 251 -3.68 -3.10 -9.23
CA ALA A 251 -2.36 -2.52 -9.01
C ALA A 251 -2.48 -1.06 -8.58
N ALA A 252 -1.45 -0.58 -7.90
CA ALA A 252 -1.27 0.85 -7.64
C ALA A 252 0.22 1.21 -7.66
N ALA A 253 0.51 2.43 -8.09
CA ALA A 253 1.84 3.02 -8.08
C ALA A 253 1.80 4.45 -7.53
N VAL A 254 2.84 4.84 -6.79
CA VAL A 254 2.96 6.14 -6.15
C VAL A 254 4.36 6.71 -6.40
N CYS A 255 4.42 7.95 -6.85
CA CYS A 255 5.64 8.73 -7.02
C CYS A 255 5.96 9.49 -5.73
N LEU A 256 7.12 9.22 -5.17
CA LEU A 256 7.64 9.84 -3.96
C LEU A 256 8.81 10.77 -4.30
N GLU A 257 8.82 11.97 -3.72
CA GLU A 257 9.92 12.92 -3.85
C GLU A 257 10.36 13.42 -2.48
N LYS A 258 11.67 13.63 -2.32
CA LYS A 258 12.25 14.10 -1.07
C LYS A 258 11.91 15.58 -0.84
N GLY A 259 11.48 15.89 0.37
CA GLY A 259 11.21 17.27 0.78
C GLY A 259 9.81 17.77 0.45
N ARG A 260 9.61 19.08 0.59
CA ARG A 260 8.36 19.75 0.21
C ARG A 260 8.35 20.02 -1.29
N ASN A 261 7.19 19.85 -1.89
CA ASN A 261 6.97 20.06 -3.32
C ASN A 261 5.64 20.80 -3.50
N GLU A 262 5.62 21.83 -4.32
CA GLU A 262 4.42 22.64 -4.59
C GLU A 262 3.32 21.86 -5.34
N ASN A 263 3.71 20.80 -6.04
CA ASN A 263 2.81 19.89 -6.75
C ASN A 263 2.44 18.65 -5.91
N ALA A 264 2.74 18.66 -4.60
CA ALA A 264 2.44 17.53 -3.74
C ALA A 264 0.92 17.33 -3.62
N LEU A 265 0.46 16.11 -3.86
CA LEU A 265 -0.91 15.67 -3.64
C LEU A 265 -1.20 15.49 -2.14
N ALA A 266 -0.21 15.05 -1.40
CA ALA A 266 -0.18 14.86 0.04
C ALA A 266 1.26 14.64 0.50
N TYR A 267 1.47 14.52 1.82
CA TYR A 267 2.77 14.21 2.40
C TYR A 267 2.72 12.92 3.22
N ILE A 268 3.75 12.07 3.12
CA ILE A 268 4.01 11.04 4.11
C ILE A 268 4.71 11.71 5.29
N THR A 269 4.04 11.72 6.44
CA THR A 269 4.51 12.38 7.66
C THR A 269 4.92 11.39 8.73
N GLY A 270 4.51 10.12 8.63
CA GLY A 270 4.91 9.10 9.57
C GLY A 270 4.88 7.70 8.96
N VAL A 271 5.87 6.91 9.29
CA VAL A 271 5.99 5.50 8.87
C VAL A 271 6.30 4.66 10.09
N GLY A 272 5.58 3.55 10.24
CA GLY A 272 5.84 2.58 11.28
C GLY A 272 5.77 1.15 10.75
N TYR A 273 6.57 0.28 11.33
CA TYR A 273 6.65 -1.12 10.95
C TYR A 273 6.92 -2.00 12.16
N ALA A 274 6.47 -3.23 12.09
CA ALA A 274 6.73 -4.21 13.14
C ALA A 274 6.55 -5.63 12.63
N THR A 275 7.30 -6.54 13.22
CA THR A 275 7.10 -7.98 13.08
C THR A 275 6.84 -8.58 14.46
N GLU A 276 5.94 -9.55 14.54
CA GLU A 276 5.67 -10.27 15.79
C GLU A 276 5.99 -11.77 15.66
N LYS A 277 6.26 -12.42 16.79
CA LYS A 277 6.43 -13.87 16.84
C LYS A 277 5.09 -14.56 16.61
N LEU A 278 5.05 -15.45 15.65
CA LEU A 278 3.86 -16.20 15.31
C LEU A 278 3.81 -17.54 16.04
N LYS A 279 2.59 -17.94 16.39
CA LYS A 279 2.30 -19.33 16.84
C LYS A 279 2.12 -20.27 15.64
N HIS A 280 1.60 -19.75 14.52
CA HIS A 280 1.35 -20.46 13.26
C HIS A 280 1.64 -19.55 12.07
N ALA A 281 1.96 -20.12 10.91
CA ALA A 281 2.36 -19.39 9.70
C ALA A 281 1.36 -18.33 9.21
N VAL A 282 0.07 -18.44 9.56
CA VAL A 282 -1.01 -17.53 9.13
C VAL A 282 -1.64 -16.77 10.29
N SER A 283 -1.11 -16.86 11.52
CA SER A 283 -1.70 -16.20 12.70
C SER A 283 -1.08 -14.83 12.96
N ILE A 284 -1.88 -13.97 13.52
CA ILE A 284 -1.46 -12.74 14.22
C ILE A 284 -1.79 -12.93 15.70
N SER A 285 -1.08 -12.30 16.62
CA SER A 285 -1.44 -12.33 18.04
C SER A 285 -2.85 -11.79 18.25
N ALA A 286 -3.60 -12.33 19.23
CA ALA A 286 -4.97 -11.87 19.48
C ALA A 286 -5.07 -10.38 19.82
N GLU A 287 -3.99 -9.78 20.30
CA GLU A 287 -3.89 -8.35 20.62
C GLU A 287 -3.35 -7.49 19.48
N GLY A 288 -2.90 -8.08 18.36
CA GLY A 288 -2.35 -7.38 17.21
C GLY A 288 -1.11 -6.53 17.55
N LEU A 289 -0.13 -7.12 18.25
CA LEU A 289 1.05 -6.39 18.72
C LEU A 289 1.84 -5.73 17.59
N CYS A 290 1.91 -6.37 16.42
CA CYS A 290 2.54 -5.77 15.24
C CYS A 290 1.81 -4.51 14.80
N PHE A 291 0.48 -4.50 14.75
CA PHE A 291 -0.32 -3.32 14.46
C PHE A 291 -0.13 -2.22 15.51
N GLN A 292 -0.17 -2.57 16.81
CA GLN A 292 0.04 -1.58 17.88
C GLN A 292 1.39 -0.88 17.73
N LYS A 293 2.47 -1.63 17.48
CA LYS A 293 3.82 -1.08 17.34
C LYS A 293 3.95 -0.23 16.08
N SER A 294 3.46 -0.70 14.92
CA SER A 294 3.57 0.04 13.67
C SER A 294 2.75 1.34 13.71
N MET A 295 1.52 1.31 14.23
CA MET A 295 0.70 2.51 14.38
C MET A 295 1.36 3.52 15.34
N ARG A 296 1.83 3.07 16.50
CA ARG A 296 2.52 3.94 17.47
C ARG A 296 3.72 4.63 16.83
N MET A 297 4.58 3.86 16.17
CA MET A 297 5.78 4.38 15.50
C MET A 297 5.44 5.42 14.43
N ALA A 298 4.41 5.17 13.60
CA ALA A 298 3.97 6.11 12.58
C ALA A 298 3.42 7.42 13.18
N ILE A 299 2.63 7.33 14.26
CA ILE A 299 2.04 8.47 14.96
C ILE A 299 3.14 9.30 15.64
N GLU A 300 4.09 8.66 16.34
CA GLU A 300 5.21 9.34 16.99
C GLU A 300 6.13 10.03 15.97
N ALA A 301 6.40 9.40 14.83
CA ALA A 301 7.17 10.00 13.75
C ALA A 301 6.50 11.26 13.16
N ALA A 302 5.17 11.23 13.02
CA ALA A 302 4.41 12.35 12.47
C ALA A 302 4.25 13.52 13.44
N PHE A 303 3.96 13.24 14.71
CA PHE A 303 3.45 14.21 15.66
C PHE A 303 4.28 14.34 16.94
N GLY A 304 5.45 13.74 17.03
CA GLY A 304 6.28 13.73 18.25
C GLY A 304 6.57 15.13 18.83
N THR A 305 6.59 16.15 17.97
CA THR A 305 6.68 17.56 18.37
C THR A 305 5.62 18.39 17.67
N ASP A 306 5.16 19.45 18.32
CA ASP A 306 4.28 20.46 17.70
C ASP A 306 5.08 21.47 16.85
N GLN A 307 4.39 22.51 16.33
CA GLN A 307 4.99 23.56 15.51
C GLN A 307 5.95 24.45 16.30
N ASP A 308 5.78 24.52 17.62
CA ASP A 308 6.63 25.31 18.54
C ASP A 308 7.80 24.47 19.12
N GLY A 309 7.92 23.21 18.69
CA GLY A 309 8.96 22.27 19.12
C GLY A 309 8.70 21.63 20.49
N GLN A 310 7.47 21.73 21.03
CA GLN A 310 7.11 21.04 22.26
C GLN A 310 6.86 19.54 21.99
N ILE A 311 7.33 18.70 22.88
CA ILE A 311 7.07 17.26 22.83
C ILE A 311 5.62 17.00 23.25
N LEU A 312 4.82 16.41 22.34
CA LEU A 312 3.45 16.03 22.61
C LEU A 312 3.38 14.71 23.38
N THR A 313 2.40 14.57 24.26
CA THR A 313 2.05 13.27 24.83
C THR A 313 1.42 12.38 23.74
N PHE A 314 1.54 11.07 23.90
CA PHE A 314 0.96 10.15 22.91
C PHE A 314 -0.56 10.31 22.77
N ALA A 315 -1.27 10.63 23.86
CA ALA A 315 -2.69 10.91 23.85
C ALA A 315 -3.06 12.20 23.04
N GLU A 316 -2.18 13.19 22.99
CA GLU A 316 -2.37 14.37 22.15
C GLU A 316 -2.09 14.06 20.68
N MET A 317 -1.07 13.23 20.40
CA MET A 317 -0.75 12.79 19.04
C MET A 317 -1.89 11.98 18.41
N THR A 318 -2.51 11.05 19.16
CA THR A 318 -3.61 10.22 18.65
C THR A 318 -4.83 11.05 18.26
N LYS A 319 -5.09 12.18 18.91
CA LYS A 319 -6.20 13.09 18.56
C LYS A 319 -6.05 13.78 17.21
N LYS A 320 -4.83 13.77 16.64
CA LYS A 320 -4.53 14.36 15.32
C LYS A 320 -4.82 13.42 14.15
N VAL A 321 -5.11 12.15 14.41
CA VAL A 321 -5.49 11.17 13.37
C VAL A 321 -7.00 11.24 13.17
N ASP A 322 -7.43 11.59 11.96
CA ASP A 322 -8.85 11.77 11.63
C ASP A 322 -9.51 10.47 11.19
N ALA A 323 -8.78 9.64 10.44
CA ALA A 323 -9.28 8.37 9.93
C ALA A 323 -8.20 7.28 9.87
N ILE A 324 -8.64 6.02 9.87
CA ILE A 324 -7.80 4.85 9.61
C ILE A 324 -8.41 4.04 8.48
N VAL A 325 -7.63 3.80 7.43
CA VAL A 325 -7.95 2.78 6.43
C VAL A 325 -7.37 1.46 6.91
N MET A 326 -8.26 0.59 7.38
CA MET A 326 -7.91 -0.69 7.98
C MET A 326 -7.46 -1.71 6.93
N HIS A 327 -6.58 -2.61 7.32
CA HIS A 327 -6.27 -3.79 6.52
C HIS A 327 -7.49 -4.68 6.32
N ALA A 328 -8.17 -5.02 7.42
CA ALA A 328 -9.46 -5.73 7.51
C ALA A 328 -9.75 -6.66 6.30
N PRO A 329 -9.17 -7.88 6.25
CA PRO A 329 -9.29 -8.77 5.08
C PRO A 329 -10.68 -9.42 4.93
N GLY A 330 -11.61 -9.20 5.86
CA GLY A 330 -12.91 -9.86 5.90
C GLY A 330 -12.92 -11.17 6.71
N THR A 331 -11.87 -11.47 7.45
CA THR A 331 -11.82 -12.62 8.33
C THR A 331 -12.18 -12.23 9.78
N ILE A 332 -12.80 -13.15 10.53
CA ILE A 332 -13.19 -12.90 11.93
C ILE A 332 -11.97 -12.50 12.76
N ALA A 333 -10.92 -13.31 12.72
CA ALA A 333 -9.73 -13.07 13.53
C ALA A 333 -8.96 -11.82 13.08
N GLY A 334 -8.74 -11.64 11.76
CA GLY A 334 -7.98 -10.52 11.22
C GLY A 334 -8.59 -9.17 11.53
N ASP A 335 -9.87 -9.01 11.24
CA ASP A 335 -10.60 -7.75 11.44
C ASP A 335 -10.71 -7.40 12.94
N LYS A 336 -11.04 -8.41 13.77
CA LYS A 336 -11.14 -8.22 15.23
C LYS A 336 -9.80 -7.86 15.86
N THR A 337 -8.74 -8.52 15.47
CA THR A 337 -7.38 -8.26 15.98
C THR A 337 -6.93 -6.84 15.65
N GLU A 338 -7.12 -6.39 14.41
CA GLU A 338 -6.78 -5.01 14.03
C GLU A 338 -7.62 -3.99 14.81
N TYR A 339 -8.93 -4.21 14.91
CA TYR A 339 -9.82 -3.34 15.70
C TYR A 339 -9.39 -3.23 17.17
N LEU A 340 -9.05 -4.35 17.81
CA LEU A 340 -8.57 -4.35 19.19
C LEU A 340 -7.23 -3.61 19.34
N ALA A 341 -6.32 -3.74 18.36
CA ALA A 341 -5.07 -2.98 18.32
C ALA A 341 -5.34 -1.48 18.20
N ILE A 342 -6.26 -1.07 17.33
CA ILE A 342 -6.70 0.32 17.19
C ILE A 342 -7.29 0.83 18.51
N LYS A 343 -8.21 0.10 19.10
CA LYS A 343 -8.80 0.46 20.41
C LYS A 343 -7.73 0.63 21.50
N LYS A 344 -6.71 -0.23 21.50
CA LYS A 344 -5.59 -0.13 22.48
C LYS A 344 -4.74 1.13 22.28
N ILE A 345 -4.57 1.59 21.04
CA ILE A 345 -3.77 2.78 20.71
C ILE A 345 -4.56 4.07 20.95
N PHE A 346 -5.83 4.11 20.56
CA PHE A 346 -6.64 5.34 20.53
C PHE A 346 -7.57 5.47 21.77
N GLY A 347 -7.77 4.42 22.56
CA GLY A 347 -8.67 4.41 23.72
C GLY A 347 -10.13 4.50 23.30
N GLU A 348 -10.92 5.31 24.01
CA GLU A 348 -12.36 5.45 23.77
C GLU A 348 -12.70 6.36 22.59
N ARG A 349 -11.82 7.27 22.21
CA ARG A 349 -12.00 8.17 21.06
C ARG A 349 -11.32 7.59 19.84
N LEU A 350 -12.04 6.77 19.09
CA LEU A 350 -11.55 6.22 17.85
C LEU A 350 -11.61 7.27 16.72
N PRO A 351 -10.63 7.29 15.81
CA PRO A 351 -10.76 7.97 14.52
C PRO A 351 -11.81 7.25 13.66
N LEU A 352 -12.21 7.86 12.53
CA LEU A 352 -13.06 7.18 11.55
C LEU A 352 -12.39 5.89 11.05
N LEU A 353 -13.12 4.80 11.00
CA LEU A 353 -12.61 3.50 10.55
C LEU A 353 -13.25 3.09 9.23
N THR A 354 -12.44 2.84 8.22
CA THR A 354 -12.91 2.36 6.92
C THR A 354 -12.00 1.27 6.35
N THR A 355 -12.45 0.61 5.31
CA THR A 355 -11.68 -0.33 4.49
C THR A 355 -12.32 -0.42 3.10
N ASN A 356 -11.52 -0.66 2.08
CA ASN A 356 -12.00 -0.87 0.72
C ASN A 356 -12.22 -2.36 0.36
N LYS A 357 -11.95 -3.29 1.28
CA LYS A 357 -12.01 -4.74 0.97
C LYS A 357 -13.43 -5.24 0.69
N TRP A 358 -14.43 -4.64 1.31
CA TRP A 358 -15.84 -4.97 1.03
C TRP A 358 -16.24 -4.59 -0.40
N LYS A 359 -15.55 -3.58 -0.98
CA LYS A 359 -15.87 -2.98 -2.28
C LYS A 359 -15.12 -3.63 -3.44
N ILE A 360 -13.82 -3.88 -3.28
CA ILE A 360 -12.93 -4.35 -4.36
C ILE A 360 -12.32 -5.74 -4.11
N GLY A 361 -12.54 -6.33 -2.94
CA GLY A 361 -11.89 -7.57 -2.52
C GLY A 361 -10.47 -7.34 -2.00
N HIS A 362 -9.87 -8.41 -1.52
CA HIS A 362 -8.48 -8.43 -1.03
C HIS A 362 -7.52 -8.73 -2.17
N THR A 363 -6.74 -7.76 -2.56
CA THR A 363 -5.80 -7.81 -3.69
C THR A 363 -4.38 -8.21 -3.26
N PHE A 364 -4.23 -9.10 -2.29
CA PHE A 364 -2.96 -9.60 -1.78
C PHE A 364 -1.89 -8.50 -1.64
N GLY A 365 -0.77 -8.61 -2.35
CA GLY A 365 0.37 -7.70 -2.26
C GLY A 365 0.07 -6.25 -2.69
N ALA A 366 -0.88 -6.03 -3.60
CA ALA A 366 -1.31 -4.69 -4.01
C ALA A 366 -2.22 -4.00 -2.98
N SER A 367 -2.80 -4.77 -2.06
CA SER A 367 -3.85 -4.36 -1.13
C SER A 367 -3.51 -3.10 -0.34
N GLY A 368 -2.28 -2.97 0.14
CA GLY A 368 -1.85 -1.83 0.95
C GLY A 368 -1.92 -0.50 0.19
N LEU A 369 -1.45 -0.44 -1.06
CA LEU A 369 -1.51 0.78 -1.86
C LEU A 369 -2.89 1.07 -2.42
N LEU A 370 -3.75 0.06 -2.63
CA LEU A 370 -5.16 0.30 -2.93
C LEU A 370 -5.92 0.87 -1.72
N SER A 371 -5.58 0.46 -0.50
CA SER A 371 -6.07 1.12 0.72
C SER A 371 -5.51 2.54 0.86
N PHE A 372 -4.27 2.75 0.47
CA PHE A 372 -3.64 4.08 0.44
C PHE A 372 -4.31 5.00 -0.59
N GLU A 373 -4.71 4.49 -1.76
CA GLU A 373 -5.51 5.24 -2.74
C GLU A 373 -6.84 5.71 -2.15
N THR A 374 -7.53 4.85 -1.40
CA THR A 374 -8.74 5.25 -0.66
C THR A 374 -8.46 6.41 0.29
N ALA A 375 -7.37 6.36 1.06
CA ALA A 375 -6.96 7.45 1.94
C ALA A 375 -6.64 8.74 1.17
N MET A 376 -5.96 8.64 0.02
CA MET A 376 -5.66 9.80 -0.82
C MET A 376 -6.93 10.47 -1.35
N ARG A 377 -7.91 9.69 -1.82
CA ARG A 377 -9.22 10.23 -2.25
C ARG A 377 -9.95 10.93 -1.10
N MET A 378 -9.97 10.33 0.09
CA MET A 378 -10.57 10.94 1.28
C MET A 378 -9.93 12.28 1.62
N LEU A 379 -8.59 12.41 1.53
CA LEU A 379 -7.87 13.68 1.75
C LEU A 379 -8.20 14.72 0.67
N GLN A 380 -8.18 14.32 -0.60
CA GLN A 380 -8.38 15.23 -1.74
C GLN A 380 -9.80 15.80 -1.80
N HIS A 381 -10.80 14.93 -1.61
CA HIS A 381 -12.20 15.30 -1.69
C HIS A 381 -12.80 15.73 -0.36
N ASN A 382 -12.08 15.52 0.74
CA ASN A 382 -12.58 15.75 2.11
C ASN A 382 -13.86 14.95 2.39
N GLU A 383 -13.94 13.74 1.86
CA GLU A 383 -15.08 12.83 1.98
C GLU A 383 -14.66 11.53 2.65
N TYR A 384 -15.47 11.09 3.61
CA TYR A 384 -15.26 9.80 4.26
C TYR A 384 -15.88 8.67 3.44
N GLU A 385 -15.11 7.62 3.16
CA GLU A 385 -15.62 6.42 2.49
C GLU A 385 -16.25 5.47 3.52
N GLU A 386 -17.57 5.49 3.60
CA GLU A 386 -18.34 4.69 4.54
C GLU A 386 -18.34 3.20 4.18
N VAL A 387 -18.41 2.36 5.21
CA VAL A 387 -18.66 0.93 5.06
C VAL A 387 -20.13 0.68 5.35
N PRO A 388 -20.96 0.22 4.37
CA PRO A 388 -22.43 0.31 4.46
C PRO A 388 -23.09 -0.53 5.56
N PHE A 389 -22.38 -1.47 6.13
CA PHE A 389 -22.87 -2.35 7.22
C PHE A 389 -22.22 -2.06 8.59
N ILE A 390 -21.51 -0.96 8.70
CA ILE A 390 -21.00 -0.44 9.98
C ILE A 390 -21.85 0.77 10.37
N SER A 391 -22.14 0.91 11.66
CA SER A 391 -22.89 2.07 12.16
C SER A 391 -22.24 3.37 11.71
N ALA A 392 -23.06 4.31 11.24
CA ALA A 392 -22.62 5.62 10.78
C ALA A 392 -21.76 6.30 11.88
N GLN A 393 -20.61 6.84 11.46
CA GLN A 393 -19.72 7.61 12.31
C GLN A 393 -19.87 9.09 11.95
N GLU A 394 -19.82 9.97 12.95
CA GLU A 394 -19.80 11.40 12.67
C GLU A 394 -18.54 11.76 11.90
N SER A 395 -18.70 12.19 10.66
CA SER A 395 -17.58 12.63 9.81
C SER A 395 -17.02 13.95 10.31
N PRO A 396 -15.70 14.09 10.51
CA PRO A 396 -15.11 15.38 10.84
C PRO A 396 -15.32 16.36 9.68
N GLN A 397 -15.48 17.64 10.01
CA GLN A 397 -15.63 18.70 9.00
C GLN A 397 -14.43 18.82 8.06
N ASN A 398 -13.26 18.32 8.48
CA ASN A 398 -12.04 18.41 7.70
C ASN A 398 -11.13 17.22 8.02
N ILE A 399 -10.86 16.38 7.02
CA ILE A 399 -9.94 15.25 7.10
C ILE A 399 -8.55 15.74 6.69
N LYS A 400 -7.59 15.71 7.61
CA LYS A 400 -6.22 16.19 7.42
C LYS A 400 -5.17 15.08 7.50
N ASN A 401 -5.39 14.09 8.35
CA ASN A 401 -4.42 13.06 8.67
C ASN A 401 -5.05 11.68 8.65
N ILE A 402 -4.58 10.82 7.80
CA ILE A 402 -5.11 9.45 7.68
C ILE A 402 -3.98 8.45 7.89
N LEU A 403 -4.26 7.44 8.71
CA LEU A 403 -3.37 6.29 8.91
C LEU A 403 -3.83 5.12 8.04
N VAL A 404 -2.93 4.51 7.32
CA VAL A 404 -3.21 3.34 6.47
C VAL A 404 -2.45 2.14 7.02
N ASN A 405 -3.15 1.06 7.30
CA ASN A 405 -2.57 -0.16 7.84
C ASN A 405 -2.50 -1.29 6.80
N ALA A 406 -1.44 -2.07 6.85
CA ALA A 406 -1.38 -3.37 6.20
C ALA A 406 -0.63 -4.38 7.08
N VAL A 407 -1.03 -5.64 6.99
CA VAL A 407 -0.33 -6.77 7.59
C VAL A 407 -0.32 -7.95 6.63
N GLY A 408 0.75 -8.71 6.66
CA GLY A 408 0.88 -9.96 5.88
C GLY A 408 0.92 -11.20 6.77
N PHE A 409 0.74 -12.36 6.16
CA PHE A 409 1.12 -13.63 6.79
C PHE A 409 2.60 -13.53 7.19
N GLY A 410 2.90 -13.93 8.42
CA GLY A 410 4.21 -13.67 8.99
C GLY A 410 4.20 -12.58 10.06
N GLY A 411 3.05 -11.93 10.29
CA GLY A 411 2.90 -10.89 11.31
C GLY A 411 3.68 -9.61 11.01
N ASN A 412 3.93 -9.34 9.74
CA ASN A 412 4.64 -8.15 9.27
C ASN A 412 3.63 -7.01 9.04
N ALA A 413 3.58 -6.03 9.93
CA ALA A 413 2.70 -4.88 9.82
C ALA A 413 3.46 -3.62 9.38
N VAL A 414 2.80 -2.81 8.56
CA VAL A 414 3.21 -1.45 8.20
C VAL A 414 2.03 -0.51 8.40
N SER A 415 2.31 0.65 8.97
CA SER A 415 1.37 1.76 9.10
C SER A 415 1.99 3.01 8.48
N ILE A 416 1.29 3.65 7.56
CA ILE A 416 1.72 4.89 6.90
C ILE A 416 0.74 6.00 7.26
N LEU A 417 1.26 7.09 7.80
CA LEU A 417 0.47 8.28 8.09
C LEU A 417 0.70 9.31 6.99
N ILE A 418 -0.39 9.73 6.38
CA ILE A 418 -0.40 10.78 5.36
C ILE A 418 -1.13 12.01 5.87
N SER A 419 -0.63 13.17 5.47
CA SER A 419 -1.20 14.46 5.80
C SER A 419 -1.51 15.25 4.55
N LYS A 420 -2.56 16.06 4.61
CA LYS A 420 -2.97 16.95 3.53
C LYS A 420 -1.83 17.91 3.15
N ALA A 421 -1.67 18.17 1.85
CA ALA A 421 -0.69 19.11 1.30
C ALA A 421 -1.00 20.57 1.65
#